data_e41c323ad36d902ab4fc04e0a8f355b8
#
_entry.id   e41c323ad36d902ab4fc04e0a8f355b8
#
_cell.length_a   1.000
_cell.length_b   1.000
_cell.length_c   1.000
_cell.angle_alpha   90.00
_cell.angle_beta   90.00
_cell.angle_gamma   90.00
#
_symmetry.space_group_name_H-M   'P 1'
#
loop_
_entity.id
_entity.type
_entity.pdbx_description
1 polymer ?
#
loop_
_entity_poly.entity_id
_entity_poly.type
_entity_poly.pdbx_seq_one_letter_code
_entity_poly.pdbx_strand_id
1 'polypeptide(L)'
;DGTPYVYAKVEINIDKKNYTVMTNSKGLGYLNLNLKAGEYILKATFNGVTVENKIIVKPADLNIDIKDILAGETEVITVNLPANATGNMTFIVDGKTYNKTLENGAASVEIANLSLGKHTLKVIYFGDSNYINNTKEVEFNIKNSLSSITINSIKDGIYGESITITANITRGA
;
A
#
# COMPACT_ATOMS: atom_id res chain seq x y z
N ASP A 1 -22.62 -29.07 31.67
CA ASP A 1 -23.89 -29.24 31.00
C ASP A 1 -24.09 -28.23 29.86
N GLY A 2 -23.15 -27.33 29.60
CA GLY A 2 -23.19 -26.39 28.47
C GLY A 2 -24.16 -25.22 28.61
N THR A 3 -24.79 -25.02 29.77
CA THR A 3 -25.71 -23.89 29.99
C THR A 3 -24.90 -22.59 30.08
N PRO A 4 -25.22 -21.54 29.27
CA PRO A 4 -24.50 -20.30 29.32
C PRO A 4 -24.63 -19.56 30.65
N TYR A 5 -23.53 -18.98 31.13
CA TYR A 5 -23.57 -18.05 32.24
C TYR A 5 -24.03 -16.66 31.73
N VAL A 6 -25.28 -16.31 32.01
CA VAL A 6 -25.87 -15.04 31.60
C VAL A 6 -25.62 -13.95 32.65
N TYR A 7 -25.44 -12.71 32.21
CA TYR A 7 -25.19 -11.53 33.05
C TYR A 7 -24.03 -11.72 34.07
N ALA A 8 -23.08 -12.53 33.68
CA ALA A 8 -21.90 -12.84 34.47
C ALA A 8 -20.76 -11.85 34.22
N LYS A 9 -20.05 -11.50 35.30
CA LYS A 9 -18.88 -10.62 35.23
C LYS A 9 -17.66 -11.43 34.86
N VAL A 10 -17.00 -11.10 33.74
CA VAL A 10 -15.72 -11.68 33.31
C VAL A 10 -14.63 -10.61 33.42
N GLU A 11 -13.52 -10.96 34.03
CA GLU A 11 -12.35 -10.08 34.10
C GLU A 11 -11.41 -10.38 32.93
N ILE A 12 -11.01 -9.33 32.21
CA ILE A 12 -10.12 -9.42 31.06
C ILE A 12 -8.87 -8.62 31.36
N ASN A 13 -7.70 -9.22 31.16
CA ASN A 13 -6.41 -8.53 31.23
C ASN A 13 -5.73 -8.58 29.86
N ILE A 14 -5.29 -7.45 29.36
CA ILE A 14 -4.50 -7.30 28.15
C ILE A 14 -3.42 -6.27 28.41
N ASP A 15 -2.15 -6.61 28.18
CA ASP A 15 -1.01 -5.71 28.33
C ASP A 15 -1.03 -4.95 29.69
N LYS A 16 -1.22 -5.69 30.78
CA LYS A 16 -1.31 -5.18 32.16
C LYS A 16 -2.51 -4.24 32.43
N LYS A 17 -3.43 -4.07 31.48
CA LYS A 17 -4.68 -3.34 31.65
C LYS A 17 -5.82 -4.29 31.96
N ASN A 18 -6.63 -3.95 32.94
CA ASN A 18 -7.77 -4.73 33.35
C ASN A 18 -9.08 -4.11 32.84
N TYR A 19 -9.95 -4.97 32.36
CA TYR A 19 -11.27 -4.64 31.85
C TYR A 19 -12.29 -5.59 32.48
N THR A 20 -13.53 -5.16 32.53
CA THR A 20 -14.65 -6.00 32.96
C THR A 20 -15.66 -6.06 31.82
N VAL A 21 -16.12 -7.28 31.54
CA VAL A 21 -17.15 -7.54 30.54
C VAL A 21 -18.30 -8.28 31.21
N MET A 22 -19.54 -7.86 30.92
CA MET A 22 -20.76 -8.57 31.33
C MET A 22 -21.26 -9.42 30.17
N THR A 23 -21.58 -10.68 30.44
CA THR A 23 -22.24 -11.52 29.45
C THR A 23 -23.71 -11.14 29.28
N ASN A 24 -24.23 -11.30 28.07
CA ASN A 24 -25.64 -11.07 27.74
C ASN A 24 -26.51 -12.31 28.05
N SER A 25 -27.78 -12.28 27.62
CA SER A 25 -28.72 -13.40 27.78
C SER A 25 -28.32 -14.68 27.04
N LYS A 26 -27.30 -14.63 26.17
CA LYS A 26 -26.74 -15.80 25.48
C LYS A 26 -25.40 -16.25 26.08
N GLY A 27 -24.96 -15.63 27.19
CA GLY A 27 -23.67 -15.91 27.81
C GLY A 27 -22.47 -15.31 27.04
N LEU A 28 -22.68 -14.35 26.14
CA LEU A 28 -21.63 -13.72 25.32
C LEU A 28 -21.29 -12.34 25.87
N GLY A 29 -20.00 -12.07 26.07
CA GLY A 29 -19.46 -10.78 26.44
C GLY A 29 -18.62 -10.19 25.30
N TYR A 30 -18.64 -8.86 25.12
CA TYR A 30 -17.92 -8.17 24.06
C TYR A 30 -17.04 -7.07 24.63
N LEU A 31 -15.82 -6.99 24.15
CA LEU A 31 -14.87 -5.93 24.46
C LEU A 31 -14.24 -5.39 23.19
N ASN A 32 -14.49 -4.12 22.87
CA ASN A 32 -13.90 -3.45 21.73
C ASN A 32 -12.68 -2.65 22.18
N LEU A 33 -11.52 -2.91 21.58
CA LEU A 33 -10.26 -2.25 21.88
C LEU A 33 -9.55 -1.81 20.62
N ASN A 34 -8.94 -0.63 20.67
CA ASN A 34 -7.99 -0.19 19.67
C ASN A 34 -6.57 -0.49 20.18
N LEU A 35 -5.98 -1.55 19.65
CA LEU A 35 -4.62 -1.96 19.96
C LEU A 35 -3.68 -1.54 18.83
N LYS A 36 -2.49 -1.04 19.18
CA LYS A 36 -1.42 -0.82 18.20
C LYS A 36 -0.94 -2.16 17.65
N ALA A 37 -0.25 -2.13 16.52
CA ALA A 37 0.38 -3.34 16.00
C ALA A 37 1.39 -3.89 17.02
N GLY A 38 1.32 -5.21 17.22
CA GLY A 38 2.10 -5.91 18.24
C GLY A 38 1.51 -7.26 18.62
N GLU A 39 2.15 -7.93 19.53
CA GLU A 39 1.68 -9.19 20.10
C GLU A 39 1.21 -8.95 21.54
N TYR A 40 0.04 -9.48 21.87
CA TYR A 40 -0.61 -9.31 23.17
C TYR A 40 -1.04 -10.67 23.71
N ILE A 41 -0.92 -10.85 25.03
CA ILE A 41 -1.54 -11.96 25.73
C ILE A 41 -2.82 -11.46 26.40
N LEU A 42 -3.93 -12.02 25.96
CA LEU A 42 -5.23 -11.82 26.60
C LEU A 42 -5.43 -12.91 27.66
N LYS A 43 -5.78 -12.52 28.85
CA LYS A 43 -6.20 -13.40 29.94
C LYS A 43 -7.66 -13.09 30.29
N ALA A 44 -8.51 -14.11 30.26
CA ALA A 44 -9.90 -13.98 30.69
C ALA A 44 -10.12 -14.84 31.94
N THR A 45 -10.64 -14.23 32.99
CA THR A 45 -10.85 -14.91 34.29
C THR A 45 -12.31 -14.86 34.68
N PHE A 46 -12.86 -16.03 35.02
CA PHE A 46 -14.20 -16.20 35.55
C PHE A 46 -14.23 -17.29 36.62
N ASN A 47 -14.81 -17.00 37.79
CA ASN A 47 -14.90 -17.93 38.92
C ASN A 47 -13.56 -18.63 39.28
N GLY A 48 -12.46 -17.87 39.24
CA GLY A 48 -11.12 -18.38 39.55
C GLY A 48 -10.46 -19.17 38.43
N VAL A 49 -11.14 -19.44 37.33
CA VAL A 49 -10.56 -20.08 36.13
C VAL A 49 -10.09 -19.04 35.15
N THR A 50 -8.83 -19.13 34.72
CA THR A 50 -8.23 -18.21 33.73
C THR A 50 -7.90 -18.99 32.47
N VAL A 51 -8.25 -18.41 31.32
CA VAL A 51 -7.82 -18.83 29.98
C VAL A 51 -6.98 -17.74 29.33
N GLU A 52 -6.02 -18.17 28.52
CA GLU A 52 -5.11 -17.25 27.82
C GLU A 52 -5.21 -17.45 26.31
N ASN A 53 -5.13 -16.33 25.57
CA ASN A 53 -5.04 -16.33 24.12
C ASN A 53 -4.03 -15.29 23.65
N LYS A 54 -3.35 -15.59 22.54
CA LYS A 54 -2.45 -14.67 21.87
C LYS A 54 -3.21 -13.88 20.80
N ILE A 55 -3.07 -12.57 20.83
CA ILE A 55 -3.61 -11.65 19.81
C ILE A 55 -2.42 -11.06 19.04
N ILE A 56 -2.45 -11.13 17.72
CA ILE A 56 -1.49 -10.48 16.85
C ILE A 56 -2.21 -9.38 16.08
N VAL A 57 -1.83 -8.12 16.32
CA VAL A 57 -2.29 -6.97 15.57
C VAL A 57 -1.19 -6.59 14.59
N LYS A 58 -1.48 -6.68 13.30
CA LYS A 58 -0.51 -6.36 12.24
C LYS A 58 -0.42 -4.86 12.01
N PRO A 59 0.72 -4.33 11.51
CA PRO A 59 0.80 -2.97 11.00
C PRO A 59 -0.27 -2.70 9.93
N ALA A 60 -0.68 -1.45 9.77
CA ALA A 60 -1.50 -1.06 8.62
C ALA A 60 -0.76 -1.39 7.33
N ASP A 61 -1.44 -2.02 6.37
CA ASP A 61 -0.83 -2.31 5.08
C ASP A 61 -0.61 -1.01 4.28
N LEU A 62 0.53 -0.95 3.58
CA LEU A 62 0.82 0.10 2.61
C LEU A 62 0.22 -0.35 1.27
N ASN A 63 -0.99 0.16 0.95
CA ASN A 63 -1.62 -0.13 -0.33
C ASN A 63 -1.03 0.80 -1.40
N ILE A 64 -0.11 0.25 -2.22
CA ILE A 64 0.65 0.98 -3.23
C ILE A 64 -0.06 0.83 -4.58
N ASP A 65 -0.48 1.96 -5.16
CA ASP A 65 -0.93 2.05 -6.55
C ASP A 65 0.23 2.55 -7.40
N ILE A 66 0.73 1.69 -8.26
CA ILE A 66 1.85 1.90 -9.19
C ILE A 66 1.64 1.05 -10.42
N LYS A 67 2.06 1.53 -11.58
CA LYS A 67 1.84 0.87 -12.88
C LYS A 67 3.13 0.77 -13.67
N ASP A 68 3.18 -0.18 -14.59
CA ASP A 68 4.13 -0.13 -15.70
C ASP A 68 3.69 0.97 -16.67
N ILE A 69 4.60 1.85 -17.04
CA ILE A 69 4.35 2.95 -17.99
C ILE A 69 5.30 2.89 -19.18
N LEU A 70 5.04 3.70 -20.20
CA LEU A 70 5.91 3.83 -21.36
C LEU A 70 7.00 4.89 -21.13
N ALA A 71 8.12 4.71 -21.79
CA ALA A 71 9.23 5.67 -21.73
C ALA A 71 8.77 7.09 -22.13
N GLY A 72 9.12 8.07 -21.28
CA GLY A 72 8.75 9.48 -21.43
C GLY A 72 7.41 9.86 -20.84
N GLU A 73 6.67 8.93 -20.25
CA GLU A 73 5.53 9.21 -19.39
C GLU A 73 5.98 9.55 -17.97
N THR A 74 5.07 10.15 -17.19
CA THR A 74 5.28 10.42 -15.78
C THR A 74 4.60 9.34 -14.95
N GLU A 75 5.36 8.65 -14.08
CA GLU A 75 4.79 7.70 -13.13
C GLU A 75 4.17 8.46 -11.96
N VAL A 76 2.93 8.10 -11.64
CA VAL A 76 2.21 8.61 -10.47
C VAL A 76 2.08 7.47 -9.47
N ILE A 77 2.85 7.53 -8.40
CA ILE A 77 2.82 6.55 -7.34
C ILE A 77 1.97 7.07 -6.20
N THR A 78 0.92 6.34 -5.83
CA THR A 78 0.07 6.68 -4.70
C THR A 78 0.10 5.56 -3.66
N VAL A 79 0.20 5.94 -2.39
CA VAL A 79 0.12 5.01 -1.26
C VAL A 79 -1.05 5.39 -0.39
N ASN A 80 -1.88 4.40 -0.07
CA ASN A 80 -3.05 4.56 0.78
C ASN A 80 -2.91 3.74 2.05
N LEU A 81 -3.22 4.37 3.18
CA LEU A 81 -3.43 3.81 4.50
C LEU A 81 -4.88 4.11 4.95
N PRO A 82 -5.31 3.65 6.14
CA PRO A 82 -6.59 4.11 6.70
C PRO A 82 -6.68 5.64 6.75
N ALA A 83 -7.86 6.20 6.46
CA ALA A 83 -8.06 7.64 6.29
C ALA A 83 -7.67 8.50 7.51
N ASN A 84 -7.61 7.91 8.69
CA ASN A 84 -7.16 8.57 9.92
C ASN A 84 -5.64 8.43 10.18
N ALA A 85 -4.88 7.81 9.28
CA ALA A 85 -3.43 7.78 9.37
C ALA A 85 -2.85 9.16 9.00
N THR A 86 -1.85 9.59 9.76
CA THR A 86 -1.17 10.88 9.63
C THR A 86 0.35 10.69 9.60
N GLY A 87 1.09 11.77 9.53
CA GLY A 87 2.55 11.75 9.60
C GLY A 87 3.22 11.73 8.23
N ASN A 88 4.50 11.35 8.23
CA ASN A 88 5.35 11.44 7.05
C ASN A 88 5.60 10.08 6.40
N MET A 89 5.78 10.14 5.10
CA MET A 89 6.11 9.00 4.26
C MET A 89 7.27 9.34 3.34
N THR A 90 8.15 8.39 3.11
CA THR A 90 9.28 8.50 2.18
C THR A 90 9.11 7.48 1.07
N PHE A 91 9.20 7.94 -0.18
CA PHE A 91 9.31 7.12 -1.37
C PHE A 91 10.78 7.14 -1.83
N ILE A 92 11.35 5.99 -2.10
CA ILE A 92 12.71 5.85 -2.63
C ILE A 92 12.60 5.06 -3.93
N VAL A 93 12.93 5.71 -5.05
CA VAL A 93 12.99 5.10 -6.36
C VAL A 93 14.41 5.14 -6.86
N ASP A 94 15.01 3.97 -7.06
CA ASP A 94 16.42 3.80 -7.50
C ASP A 94 17.41 4.63 -6.68
N GLY A 95 17.21 4.68 -5.37
CA GLY A 95 18.03 5.47 -4.45
C GLY A 95 17.67 6.95 -4.34
N LYS A 96 16.76 7.46 -5.16
CA LYS A 96 16.29 8.85 -5.10
C LYS A 96 15.13 8.97 -4.13
N THR A 97 15.22 9.91 -3.22
CA THR A 97 14.29 10.04 -2.08
C THR A 97 13.30 11.18 -2.28
N TYR A 98 12.02 10.91 -1.99
CA TYR A 98 10.92 11.87 -2.05
C TYR A 98 10.12 11.78 -0.74
N ASN A 99 10.07 12.88 0.02
CA ASN A 99 9.34 12.96 1.28
C ASN A 99 7.97 13.60 1.07
N LYS A 100 6.94 13.00 1.64
CA LYS A 100 5.56 13.45 1.58
C LYS A 100 4.90 13.33 2.95
N THR A 101 3.93 14.19 3.21
CA THR A 101 3.04 14.08 4.37
C THR A 101 1.73 13.44 3.93
N LEU A 102 1.16 12.58 4.77
CA LEU A 102 -0.15 11.98 4.51
C LEU A 102 -1.26 13.02 4.65
N GLU A 103 -2.15 13.02 3.68
CA GLU A 103 -3.40 13.77 3.68
C GLU A 103 -4.57 12.79 3.55
N ASN A 104 -5.44 12.73 4.57
CA ASN A 104 -6.53 11.75 4.63
C ASN A 104 -6.07 10.29 4.41
N GLY A 105 -4.92 9.94 4.98
CA GLY A 105 -4.33 8.61 4.86
C GLY A 105 -3.64 8.32 3.53
N ALA A 106 -3.50 9.29 2.62
CA ALA A 106 -2.89 9.11 1.32
C ALA A 106 -1.67 10.01 1.11
N ALA A 107 -0.70 9.55 0.31
CA ALA A 107 0.40 10.35 -0.19
C ALA A 107 0.74 9.94 -1.62
N SER A 108 1.11 10.92 -2.46
CA SER A 108 1.47 10.68 -3.86
C SER A 108 2.76 11.39 -4.25
N VAL A 109 3.48 10.78 -5.20
CA VAL A 109 4.65 11.36 -5.86
C VAL A 109 4.57 11.16 -7.36
N GLU A 110 4.97 12.18 -8.11
CA GLU A 110 5.10 12.13 -9.57
C GLU A 110 6.57 12.07 -9.93
N ILE A 111 6.96 11.11 -10.78
CA ILE A 111 8.34 10.90 -11.20
C ILE A 111 8.40 10.81 -12.71
N ALA A 112 9.06 11.79 -13.31
CA ALA A 112 9.28 11.86 -14.75
C ALA A 112 10.70 11.39 -15.12
N ASN A 113 10.90 11.11 -16.40
CA ASN A 113 12.20 10.79 -17.00
C ASN A 113 12.89 9.55 -16.38
N LEU A 114 12.10 8.55 -16.00
CA LEU A 114 12.64 7.24 -15.64
C LEU A 114 13.24 6.55 -16.87
N SER A 115 14.33 5.84 -16.68
CA SER A 115 14.99 5.08 -17.74
C SER A 115 14.16 3.85 -18.14
N LEU A 116 14.46 3.29 -19.31
CA LEU A 116 13.88 1.99 -19.70
C LEU A 116 14.33 0.87 -18.76
N GLY A 117 13.41 -0.05 -18.46
CA GLY A 117 13.69 -1.24 -17.70
C GLY A 117 13.00 -1.29 -16.35
N LYS A 118 13.57 -2.12 -15.48
CA LYS A 118 13.04 -2.42 -14.16
C LYS A 118 13.50 -1.38 -13.14
N HIS A 119 12.58 -0.94 -12.31
CA HIS A 119 12.78 0.00 -11.22
C HIS A 119 12.29 -0.59 -9.91
N THR A 120 12.89 -0.15 -8.81
CA THR A 120 12.48 -0.56 -7.46
C THR A 120 11.97 0.66 -6.70
N LEU A 121 10.77 0.53 -6.16
CA LEU A 121 10.19 1.48 -5.22
C LEU A 121 10.25 0.90 -3.80
N LYS A 122 10.82 1.64 -2.87
CA LYS A 122 10.69 1.39 -1.43
C LYS A 122 9.89 2.51 -0.79
N VAL A 123 8.85 2.15 -0.07
CA VAL A 123 8.01 3.08 0.69
C VAL A 123 8.26 2.88 2.17
N ILE A 124 8.48 3.97 2.89
CA ILE A 124 8.67 3.97 4.35
C ILE A 124 7.63 4.90 4.96
N TYR A 125 6.75 4.35 5.77
CA TYR A 125 5.86 5.10 6.64
C TYR A 125 6.45 5.16 8.05
N PHE A 126 6.57 6.34 8.64
CA PHE A 126 7.21 6.51 9.95
C PHE A 126 6.28 6.30 11.15
N GLY A 127 5.00 6.08 10.87
CA GLY A 127 4.00 5.89 11.93
C GLY A 127 3.44 7.18 12.49
N ASP A 128 2.42 7.03 13.34
CA ASP A 128 1.80 8.10 14.12
C ASP A 128 1.34 7.60 15.50
N SER A 129 0.43 8.32 16.16
CA SER A 129 -0.10 7.91 17.45
C SER A 129 -0.92 6.61 17.40
N ASN A 130 -1.53 6.28 16.26
CA ASN A 130 -2.43 5.15 16.06
C ASN A 130 -1.77 3.97 15.34
N TYR A 131 -0.85 4.26 14.44
CA TYR A 131 -0.19 3.28 13.57
C TYR A 131 1.31 3.27 13.79
N ILE A 132 1.89 2.08 13.84
CA ILE A 132 3.35 1.94 13.89
C ILE A 132 3.95 2.14 12.48
N ASN A 133 5.26 2.41 12.44
CA ASN A 133 6.00 2.47 11.18
C ASN A 133 5.88 1.16 10.39
N ASN A 134 5.92 1.29 9.07
CA ASN A 134 5.91 0.16 8.15
C ASN A 134 6.74 0.48 6.90
N THR A 135 7.25 -0.57 6.25
CA THR A 135 8.04 -0.45 5.02
C THR A 135 7.57 -1.51 4.03
N LYS A 136 7.45 -1.12 2.76
CA LYS A 136 7.10 -2.02 1.66
C LYS A 136 7.94 -1.72 0.44
N GLU A 137 8.33 -2.76 -0.28
CA GLU A 137 9.13 -2.68 -1.50
C GLU A 137 8.38 -3.35 -2.64
N VAL A 138 8.33 -2.71 -3.80
CA VAL A 138 7.70 -3.22 -5.02
C VAL A 138 8.54 -2.85 -6.24
N GLU A 139 8.36 -3.61 -7.31
CA GLU A 139 9.03 -3.39 -8.59
C GLU A 139 8.01 -2.97 -9.65
N PHE A 140 8.45 -2.16 -10.60
CA PHE A 140 7.68 -1.73 -11.76
C PHE A 140 8.59 -1.56 -12.96
N ASN A 141 8.03 -1.46 -14.17
CA ASN A 141 8.81 -1.41 -15.39
C ASN A 141 8.45 -0.19 -16.24
N ILE A 142 9.48 0.43 -16.79
CA ILE A 142 9.33 1.40 -17.88
C ILE A 142 9.55 0.66 -19.20
N LYS A 143 8.48 0.55 -19.95
CA LYS A 143 8.46 -0.17 -21.23
C LYS A 143 8.83 0.75 -22.38
N ASN A 144 9.42 0.19 -23.43
CA ASN A 144 9.67 0.95 -24.64
C ASN A 144 8.32 1.31 -25.31
N SER A 145 8.19 2.55 -25.76
CA SER A 145 7.08 2.91 -26.62
C SER A 145 7.30 2.29 -28.00
N LEU A 146 6.36 1.49 -28.46
CA LEU A 146 6.38 0.98 -29.84
C LEU A 146 6.34 2.19 -30.79
N SER A 147 7.30 2.24 -31.72
CA SER A 147 7.30 3.22 -32.80
C SER A 147 6.94 2.53 -34.10
N SER A 148 6.12 3.11 -34.92
CA SER A 148 5.89 2.65 -36.30
C SER A 148 6.60 3.57 -37.27
N ILE A 149 7.18 2.96 -38.32
CA ILE A 149 7.73 3.68 -39.44
C ILE A 149 6.92 3.31 -40.68
N THR A 150 6.46 4.31 -41.43
CA THR A 150 5.80 4.11 -42.71
C THR A 150 6.53 4.91 -43.78
N ILE A 151 6.73 4.31 -44.94
CA ILE A 151 7.28 5.01 -46.11
C ILE A 151 6.09 5.27 -47.03
N ASN A 152 5.92 6.54 -47.42
CA ASN A 152 4.91 6.90 -48.42
C ASN A 152 5.25 6.24 -49.78
N SER A 153 4.23 5.98 -50.57
CA SER A 153 4.42 5.43 -51.93
C SER A 153 5.37 6.32 -52.72
N ILE A 154 6.37 5.71 -53.28
CA ILE A 154 7.37 6.34 -54.11
C ILE A 154 6.87 6.24 -55.59
N LYS A 155 6.83 7.35 -56.30
CA LYS A 155 6.57 7.31 -57.74
C LYS A 155 7.82 6.89 -58.48
N ASP A 156 7.63 6.16 -59.58
CA ASP A 156 8.70 5.87 -60.53
C ASP A 156 9.32 7.20 -61.02
N GLY A 157 10.64 7.22 -61.11
CA GLY A 157 11.40 8.39 -61.56
C GLY A 157 11.96 8.16 -62.98
N ILE A 158 12.30 9.29 -63.63
CA ILE A 158 13.00 9.28 -64.91
C ILE A 158 14.49 9.55 -64.67
N TYR A 159 15.36 8.97 -65.44
CA TYR A 159 16.81 9.21 -65.33
C TYR A 159 17.15 10.70 -65.41
N GLY A 160 17.89 11.17 -64.42
CA GLY A 160 18.26 12.59 -64.29
C GLY A 160 17.34 13.45 -63.42
N GLU A 161 16.22 12.90 -62.95
CA GLU A 161 15.30 13.58 -62.03
C GLU A 161 15.53 13.13 -60.56
N SER A 162 15.19 14.00 -59.63
CA SER A 162 15.24 13.68 -58.18
C SER A 162 13.99 12.94 -57.76
N ILE A 163 14.15 11.89 -56.99
CA ILE A 163 13.05 11.18 -56.32
C ILE A 163 13.03 11.59 -54.85
N THR A 164 11.86 11.99 -54.35
CA THR A 164 11.64 12.31 -52.96
C THR A 164 11.06 11.10 -52.23
N ILE A 165 11.76 10.62 -51.16
CA ILE A 165 11.32 9.57 -50.27
C ILE A 165 10.90 10.25 -48.94
N THR A 166 9.68 10.01 -48.52
CA THR A 166 9.17 10.49 -47.24
C THR A 166 8.91 9.34 -46.31
N ALA A 167 9.54 9.36 -45.14
CA ALA A 167 9.29 8.41 -44.07
C ALA A 167 8.58 9.12 -42.88
N ASN A 168 7.49 8.55 -42.41
CA ASN A 168 6.80 9.00 -41.22
C ASN A 168 7.13 8.06 -40.07
N ILE A 169 7.57 8.62 -38.95
CA ILE A 169 7.82 7.89 -37.70
C ILE A 169 6.78 8.39 -36.71
N THR A 170 5.93 7.48 -36.23
CA THR A 170 4.95 7.78 -35.19
C THR A 170 5.29 7.02 -33.93
N ARG A 171 5.16 7.69 -32.77
CA ARG A 171 5.24 7.06 -31.48
C ARG A 171 4.00 6.18 -31.33
N GLY A 172 4.16 4.92 -30.90
CA GLY A 172 3.04 4.06 -30.55
C GLY A 172 2.29 4.63 -29.34
N ALA A 173 0.98 4.43 -29.32
CA ALA A 173 0.11 4.77 -28.21
C ALA A 173 0.24 3.75 -27.10
#